data_69597789cba3cdd2d5cea2d5bcbad054
#
_entry.id   69597789cba3cdd2d5cea2d5bcbad054
#
_cell.length_a   1.000
_cell.length_b   1.000
_cell.length_c   1.000
_cell.angle_alpha   90.00
_cell.angle_beta   90.00
_cell.angle_gamma   90.00
#
_symmetry.space_group_name_H-M   'P 1'
#
loop_
_entity.id
_entity.type
_entity.pdbx_description
1 polymer ?
#
loop_
_entity_poly.entity_id
_entity_poly.type
_entity_poly.pdbx_seq_one_letter_code
_entity_poly.pdbx_strand_id
1 'polypeptide(L)'
;MSLNLKSNSTIKGSPKLPDINAPLPAGAALFADFAGSRFVMKYATGQVKRGASAKEVISFQRSSPATRIGPSGLIEYLMADEPAIGYHPTTHECLGVLVESLSNNWLAYSQDFTQSASWTASGVTLTDSDAVSPDGNSTATKLIETSGSSAVAHTLQAITTLAATAGQPYTFSIWAKSNTGNVLQIAAQGAVATTQYVNFDLKNGKIGKSSPQVLQATMEQFINGYYRCSITISPTSSVSPQFTLALTGGDSSATAVPAYTASSPGSVWIWGAQAERRDGCSSYIPTTGAEGSRAAAICTTPTNADFVAATGGTIMLTCVQPHSIQSVSGVYNALACAAVIDNSAAGAHLRLAYR
;
A
#
# COMPACT_ATOMS: atom_id res chain seq x y z
N MET A 1 1.24 -33.79 3.24
CA MET A 1 0.41 -32.72 2.64
C MET A 1 1.31 -31.91 1.72
N SER A 2 1.00 -31.83 0.42
CA SER A 2 1.81 -31.11 -0.55
C SER A 2 1.13 -29.75 -0.83
N LEU A 3 1.83 -28.65 -0.58
CA LEU A 3 1.36 -27.29 -0.88
C LEU A 3 1.90 -26.89 -2.25
N ASN A 4 1.03 -26.79 -3.25
CA ASN A 4 1.41 -26.28 -4.58
C ASN A 4 1.01 -24.82 -4.70
N LEU A 5 2.01 -23.93 -4.65
CA LEU A 5 1.85 -22.51 -4.90
C LEU A 5 2.20 -22.23 -6.37
N LYS A 6 1.24 -21.78 -7.16
CA LYS A 6 1.48 -21.26 -8.50
C LYS A 6 1.31 -19.75 -8.48
N SER A 7 2.40 -19.01 -8.72
CA SER A 7 2.30 -17.58 -9.06
C SER A 7 2.10 -17.47 -10.58
N ASN A 8 1.01 -16.88 -11.00
CA ASN A 8 0.76 -16.57 -12.42
C ASN A 8 0.91 -15.08 -12.62
N SER A 9 2.00 -14.69 -13.21
CA SER A 9 2.32 -13.30 -13.55
C SER A 9 1.79 -12.87 -14.91
N THR A 10 0.62 -13.32 -15.34
CA THR A 10 -0.07 -12.70 -16.49
C THR A 10 -1.50 -13.24 -16.62
N ILE A 11 -2.49 -12.49 -16.17
CA ILE A 11 -3.87 -12.67 -16.63
C ILE A 11 -4.04 -11.75 -17.84
N LYS A 12 -3.90 -12.29 -19.05
CA LYS A 12 -4.30 -11.61 -20.28
C LYS A 12 -5.74 -12.06 -20.61
N GLY A 13 -6.67 -11.14 -20.55
CA GLY A 13 -8.05 -11.31 -21.03
C GLY A 13 -9.06 -10.69 -20.08
N SER A 14 -10.04 -9.95 -20.63
CA SER A 14 -11.20 -9.49 -19.84
C SER A 14 -11.84 -10.72 -19.20
N PRO A 15 -12.03 -10.77 -17.89
CA PRO A 15 -12.66 -11.89 -17.24
C PRO A 15 -14.12 -11.95 -17.75
N LYS A 16 -14.50 -13.01 -18.44
CA LYS A 16 -15.90 -13.37 -18.55
C LYS A 16 -16.41 -13.54 -17.14
N LEU A 17 -17.48 -12.84 -16.77
CA LEU A 17 -18.18 -13.09 -15.51
C LEU A 17 -18.38 -14.62 -15.39
N PRO A 18 -17.81 -15.27 -14.36
CA PRO A 18 -17.92 -16.71 -14.25
C PRO A 18 -19.38 -17.08 -14.07
N ASP A 19 -19.81 -18.11 -14.76
CA ASP A 19 -21.15 -18.67 -14.55
C ASP A 19 -21.27 -19.12 -13.09
N ILE A 20 -22.08 -18.43 -12.29
CA ILE A 20 -22.33 -18.74 -10.88
C ILE A 20 -22.85 -20.19 -10.70
N ASN A 21 -23.44 -20.76 -11.76
CA ASN A 21 -23.97 -22.12 -11.79
C ASN A 21 -22.95 -23.15 -12.30
N ALA A 22 -21.80 -22.72 -12.79
CA ALA A 22 -20.78 -23.67 -13.23
C ALA A 22 -20.47 -24.69 -12.11
N PRO A 23 -20.24 -25.96 -12.45
CA PRO A 23 -19.93 -26.97 -11.45
C PRO A 23 -18.65 -26.60 -10.69
N LEU A 24 -18.59 -26.96 -9.41
CA LEU A 24 -17.35 -26.91 -8.66
C LEU A 24 -16.28 -27.73 -9.39
N PRO A 25 -15.01 -27.34 -9.35
CA PRO A 25 -13.94 -28.23 -9.76
C PRO A 25 -14.06 -29.58 -9.07
N ALA A 26 -13.81 -30.67 -9.80
CA ALA A 26 -13.97 -32.02 -9.25
C ALA A 26 -13.15 -32.17 -7.96
N GLY A 27 -13.82 -32.65 -6.90
CA GLY A 27 -13.20 -32.83 -5.58
C GLY A 27 -13.05 -31.54 -4.73
N ALA A 28 -13.46 -30.38 -5.22
CA ALA A 28 -13.40 -29.15 -4.43
C ALA A 28 -14.51 -29.13 -3.38
N ALA A 29 -14.11 -28.84 -2.12
CA ALA A 29 -15.04 -28.60 -1.02
C ALA A 29 -15.25 -27.10 -0.75
N LEU A 30 -14.28 -26.26 -1.11
CA LEU A 30 -14.38 -24.81 -1.04
C LEU A 30 -13.83 -24.22 -2.36
N PHE A 31 -14.55 -23.26 -2.90
CA PHE A 31 -14.11 -22.43 -4.01
C PHE A 31 -14.45 -20.96 -3.70
N ALA A 32 -13.45 -20.11 -3.71
CA ALA A 32 -13.61 -18.68 -3.47
C ALA A 32 -12.85 -17.92 -4.57
N ASP A 33 -13.60 -17.36 -5.50
CA ASP A 33 -13.12 -16.50 -6.55
C ASP A 33 -13.60 -15.06 -6.29
N PHE A 34 -12.73 -14.24 -5.77
CA PHE A 34 -13.05 -12.85 -5.44
C PHE A 34 -13.19 -11.99 -6.70
N ALA A 35 -12.40 -12.26 -7.73
CA ALA A 35 -12.44 -11.53 -9.00
C ALA A 35 -13.76 -11.80 -9.75
N GLY A 36 -14.20 -13.04 -9.74
CA GLY A 36 -15.45 -13.47 -10.37
C GLY A 36 -16.65 -13.40 -9.44
N SER A 37 -16.50 -12.92 -8.20
CA SER A 37 -17.57 -12.89 -7.19
C SER A 37 -18.28 -14.23 -7.02
N ARG A 38 -17.53 -15.33 -7.13
CA ARG A 38 -18.06 -16.68 -7.06
C ARG A 38 -17.59 -17.39 -5.81
N PHE A 39 -18.50 -17.69 -4.91
CA PHE A 39 -18.23 -18.31 -3.63
C PHE A 39 -19.09 -19.58 -3.47
N VAL A 40 -18.47 -20.72 -3.29
CA VAL A 40 -19.16 -22.02 -3.15
C VAL A 40 -18.50 -22.85 -2.07
N MET A 41 -19.29 -23.39 -1.16
CA MET A 41 -18.84 -24.25 -0.09
C MET A 41 -19.69 -25.52 -0.05
N LYS A 42 -19.06 -26.68 0.07
CA LYS A 42 -19.71 -27.98 0.29
C LYS A 42 -19.55 -28.37 1.74
N TYR A 43 -20.66 -28.68 2.40
CA TYR A 43 -20.68 -29.22 3.75
C TYR A 43 -20.47 -30.74 3.78
N ALA A 44 -20.06 -31.30 4.92
CA ALA A 44 -19.94 -32.72 5.15
C ALA A 44 -21.26 -33.48 4.86
N THR A 45 -22.37 -32.84 5.09
CA THR A 45 -23.71 -33.36 4.76
C THR A 45 -23.94 -33.56 3.25
N GLY A 46 -22.99 -33.11 2.41
CA GLY A 46 -23.13 -33.10 0.95
C GLY A 46 -23.91 -31.90 0.41
N GLN A 47 -24.48 -31.05 1.26
CA GLN A 47 -25.13 -29.82 0.84
C GLN A 47 -24.11 -28.85 0.25
N VAL A 48 -24.53 -28.11 -0.79
CA VAL A 48 -23.71 -27.09 -1.44
C VAL A 48 -24.34 -25.74 -1.19
N LYS A 49 -23.61 -24.88 -0.49
CA LYS A 49 -23.97 -23.45 -0.35
C LYS A 49 -23.27 -22.67 -1.46
N ARG A 50 -24.07 -21.94 -2.25
CA ARG A 50 -23.60 -20.96 -3.22
C ARG A 50 -23.88 -19.58 -2.65
N GLY A 51 -22.82 -18.78 -2.45
CA GLY A 51 -22.92 -17.45 -1.87
C GLY A 51 -22.95 -16.40 -2.97
N ALA A 52 -23.76 -15.35 -2.78
CA ALA A 52 -23.74 -14.14 -3.60
C ALA A 52 -22.61 -13.19 -3.19
N SER A 53 -22.00 -13.39 -2.02
CA SER A 53 -20.91 -12.56 -1.49
C SER A 53 -19.87 -13.38 -0.74
N ALA A 54 -18.67 -12.81 -0.58
CA ALA A 54 -17.60 -13.42 0.20
C ALA A 54 -18.02 -13.72 1.65
N LYS A 55 -18.83 -12.86 2.27
CA LYS A 55 -19.28 -12.98 3.67
C LYS A 55 -20.10 -14.25 3.94
N GLU A 56 -20.68 -14.85 2.92
CA GLU A 56 -21.50 -16.08 3.06
C GLU A 56 -20.66 -17.36 3.12
N VAL A 57 -19.41 -17.29 2.67
CA VAL A 57 -18.53 -18.47 2.52
C VAL A 57 -17.24 -18.32 3.31
N ILE A 58 -16.83 -17.09 3.58
CA ILE A 58 -15.60 -16.75 4.30
C ILE A 58 -15.94 -15.79 5.44
N SER A 59 -15.40 -16.08 6.62
CA SER A 59 -15.41 -15.17 7.76
C SER A 59 -14.22 -14.22 7.63
N PHE A 60 -14.49 -12.92 7.61
CA PHE A 60 -13.48 -11.87 7.59
C PHE A 60 -13.58 -11.06 8.87
N GLN A 61 -12.46 -10.84 9.53
CA GLN A 61 -12.37 -10.07 10.77
C GLN A 61 -11.24 -9.04 10.67
N ARG A 62 -11.54 -7.82 11.04
CA ARG A 62 -10.59 -6.73 11.25
C ARG A 62 -11.21 -5.72 12.21
N SER A 63 -10.65 -5.60 13.40
CA SER A 63 -11.21 -4.79 14.49
C SER A 63 -11.10 -3.26 14.31
N SER A 64 -10.58 -2.79 13.17
CA SER A 64 -10.47 -1.37 12.84
C SER A 64 -11.03 -1.05 11.46
N PRO A 65 -11.35 0.23 11.16
CA PRO A 65 -11.49 0.71 9.80
C PRO A 65 -10.23 0.45 8.95
N ALA A 66 -10.37 0.49 7.64
CA ALA A 66 -9.27 0.39 6.70
C ALA A 66 -9.58 1.16 5.40
N THR A 67 -8.66 1.16 4.45
CA THR A 67 -8.93 1.60 3.09
C THR A 67 -8.65 0.49 2.09
N ARG A 68 -9.22 0.62 0.91
CA ARG A 68 -8.90 -0.19 -0.26
C ARG A 68 -8.87 0.69 -1.51
N ILE A 69 -8.35 0.17 -2.61
CA ILE A 69 -8.63 0.70 -3.92
C ILE A 69 -9.94 0.05 -4.38
N GLY A 70 -10.97 0.86 -4.63
CA GLY A 70 -12.29 0.43 -5.07
C GLY A 70 -12.36 0.14 -6.58
N PRO A 71 -13.52 -0.31 -7.07
CA PRO A 71 -13.72 -0.65 -8.49
C PRO A 71 -13.61 0.55 -9.44
N SER A 72 -13.72 1.78 -8.92
CA SER A 72 -13.48 3.01 -9.67
C SER A 72 -12.01 3.43 -9.73
N GLY A 73 -11.09 2.71 -9.06
CA GLY A 73 -9.69 3.09 -8.90
C GLY A 73 -9.45 4.12 -7.79
N LEU A 74 -10.51 4.62 -7.14
CA LEU A 74 -10.40 5.54 -6.01
C LEU A 74 -10.09 4.79 -4.71
N ILE A 75 -9.51 5.50 -3.76
CA ILE A 75 -9.34 5.01 -2.39
C ILE A 75 -10.69 5.12 -1.68
N GLU A 76 -11.19 3.99 -1.18
CA GLU A 76 -12.44 3.88 -0.45
C GLU A 76 -12.18 3.49 1.01
N TYR A 77 -13.01 4.04 1.91
CA TYR A 77 -12.96 3.75 3.34
C TYR A 77 -13.87 2.56 3.66
N LEU A 78 -13.40 1.65 4.48
CA LEU A 78 -14.10 0.45 4.93
C LEU A 78 -14.32 0.47 6.43
N MET A 79 -15.44 -0.05 6.87
CA MET A 79 -15.71 -0.26 8.29
C MET A 79 -14.94 -1.46 8.84
N ALA A 80 -14.90 -1.60 10.18
CA ALA A 80 -14.43 -2.82 10.81
C ALA A 80 -15.19 -4.05 10.26
N ASP A 81 -14.51 -5.19 10.18
CA ASP A 81 -15.05 -6.46 9.67
C ASP A 81 -15.59 -6.45 8.23
N GLU A 82 -15.35 -5.37 7.50
CA GLU A 82 -15.69 -5.30 6.08
C GLU A 82 -14.53 -5.84 5.23
N PRO A 83 -14.77 -6.86 4.36
CA PRO A 83 -13.74 -7.42 3.48
C PRO A 83 -13.19 -6.38 2.51
N ALA A 84 -11.87 -6.22 2.50
CA ALA A 84 -11.18 -5.32 1.58
C ALA A 84 -10.99 -6.01 0.22
N ILE A 85 -12.00 -5.97 -0.66
CA ILE A 85 -11.85 -6.42 -2.04
C ILE A 85 -11.12 -5.32 -2.81
N GLY A 86 -9.87 -5.60 -3.18
CA GLY A 86 -8.99 -4.64 -3.85
C GLY A 86 -9.10 -4.68 -5.37
N TYR A 87 -8.85 -3.54 -5.98
CA TYR A 87 -8.84 -3.38 -7.43
C TYR A 87 -7.55 -2.69 -7.87
N HIS A 88 -7.15 -2.94 -9.12
CA HIS A 88 -6.01 -2.23 -9.69
C HIS A 88 -6.39 -0.77 -9.97
N PRO A 89 -5.57 0.23 -9.55
CA PRO A 89 -5.97 1.63 -9.57
C PRO A 89 -6.25 2.21 -10.96
N THR A 90 -5.69 1.61 -12.03
CA THR A 90 -5.83 2.14 -13.39
C THR A 90 -6.54 1.17 -14.34
N THR A 91 -6.38 -0.14 -14.18
CA THR A 91 -7.08 -1.14 -15.04
C THR A 91 -8.44 -1.52 -14.49
N HIS A 92 -8.70 -1.25 -13.21
CA HIS A 92 -9.91 -1.58 -12.46
C HIS A 92 -10.18 -3.09 -12.38
N GLU A 93 -9.17 -3.90 -12.64
CA GLU A 93 -9.25 -5.35 -12.45
C GLU A 93 -9.35 -5.68 -10.96
N CYS A 94 -10.25 -6.60 -10.62
CA CYS A 94 -10.36 -7.10 -9.25
C CYS A 94 -9.14 -7.95 -8.90
N LEU A 95 -8.41 -7.58 -7.85
CA LEU A 95 -7.22 -8.26 -7.38
C LEU A 95 -7.52 -9.31 -6.29
N GLY A 96 -8.75 -9.34 -5.77
CA GLY A 96 -9.17 -10.24 -4.72
C GLY A 96 -9.24 -9.59 -3.35
N VAL A 97 -9.32 -10.41 -2.29
CA VAL A 97 -9.36 -9.93 -0.92
C VAL A 97 -7.95 -9.55 -0.43
N LEU A 98 -7.83 -8.34 0.08
CA LEU A 98 -6.61 -7.84 0.70
C LEU A 98 -6.57 -8.27 2.17
N VAL A 99 -5.59 -9.12 2.52
CA VAL A 99 -5.35 -9.59 3.89
C VAL A 99 -4.01 -9.03 4.32
N GLU A 100 -4.02 -8.10 5.26
CA GLU A 100 -2.83 -7.37 5.70
C GLU A 100 -2.58 -7.57 7.19
N SER A 101 -1.31 -7.57 7.59
CA SER A 101 -0.90 -7.50 8.99
C SER A 101 -1.23 -6.14 9.60
N LEU A 102 -1.18 -6.05 10.95
CA LEU A 102 -1.23 -4.77 11.64
C LEU A 102 -0.19 -3.80 11.08
N SER A 103 -0.61 -2.56 10.84
CA SER A 103 0.29 -1.47 10.48
C SER A 103 -0.14 -0.16 11.12
N ASN A 104 0.83 0.75 11.29
CA ASN A 104 0.59 2.10 11.82
C ASN A 104 1.08 3.14 10.82
N ASN A 105 0.32 4.23 10.70
CA ASN A 105 0.83 5.46 10.11
C ASN A 105 1.30 6.38 11.26
N TRP A 106 2.61 6.60 11.33
CA TRP A 106 3.27 7.38 12.38
C TRP A 106 3.21 8.90 12.17
N LEU A 107 2.53 9.36 11.13
CA LEU A 107 2.29 10.77 10.88
C LEU A 107 0.96 11.17 11.51
N ALA A 108 0.96 12.22 12.32
CA ALA A 108 -0.27 12.69 12.98
C ALA A 108 -1.28 13.32 11.99
N TYR A 109 -0.78 13.88 10.89
CA TYR A 109 -1.62 14.45 9.82
C TYR A 109 -1.14 13.95 8.46
N SER A 110 -1.91 13.06 7.84
CA SER A 110 -1.55 12.42 6.58
C SER A 110 -2.07 13.15 5.34
N GLN A 111 -3.03 14.05 5.49
CA GLN A 111 -3.64 14.82 4.40
C GLN A 111 -3.48 16.33 4.56
N ASP A 112 -3.49 16.82 5.78
CA ASP A 112 -3.33 18.25 6.07
C ASP A 112 -1.85 18.59 6.32
N PHE A 113 -1.20 19.07 5.29
CA PHE A 113 0.22 19.45 5.31
C PHE A 113 0.46 20.86 5.86
N THR A 114 -0.59 21.60 6.22
CA THR A 114 -0.49 22.96 6.79
C THR A 114 -0.27 22.95 8.30
N GLN A 115 -0.39 21.79 8.93
CA GLN A 115 -0.21 21.60 10.38
C GLN A 115 1.26 21.70 10.77
N SER A 116 1.67 22.87 11.25
CA SER A 116 3.07 23.17 11.60
C SER A 116 3.65 22.31 12.71
N ALA A 117 2.81 21.67 13.56
CA ALA A 117 3.22 20.69 14.55
C ALA A 117 3.67 19.35 13.93
N SER A 118 3.29 19.07 12.68
CA SER A 118 3.57 17.81 11.98
C SER A 118 4.38 17.98 10.71
N TRP A 119 4.40 19.20 10.16
CA TRP A 119 5.09 19.50 8.91
C TRP A 119 5.86 20.82 9.00
N THR A 120 7.11 20.81 8.60
CA THR A 120 7.96 22.01 8.53
C THR A 120 8.25 22.36 7.07
N ALA A 121 7.78 23.51 6.63
CA ALA A 121 8.03 24.02 5.29
C ALA A 121 9.25 24.95 5.26
N SER A 122 10.10 24.84 4.25
CA SER A 122 11.22 25.72 3.98
C SER A 122 11.40 25.92 2.49
N GLY A 123 11.45 27.16 2.04
CA GLY A 123 11.55 27.49 0.61
C GLY A 123 10.33 27.09 -0.22
N VAL A 124 9.23 26.73 0.41
CA VAL A 124 7.96 26.36 -0.24
C VAL A 124 6.77 27.04 0.42
N THR A 125 5.68 27.15 -0.34
CA THR A 125 4.35 27.52 0.16
C THR A 125 3.37 26.39 -0.12
N LEU A 126 2.30 26.34 0.67
CA LEU A 126 1.27 25.31 0.59
C LEU A 126 -0.08 25.97 0.27
N THR A 127 -0.84 25.39 -0.65
CA THR A 127 -2.26 25.71 -0.86
C THR A 127 -3.05 24.42 -0.63
N ASP A 128 -3.79 24.42 0.47
CA ASP A 128 -4.59 23.23 0.82
C ASP A 128 -5.84 23.10 -0.05
N SER A 129 -6.33 21.86 -0.20
CA SER A 129 -7.59 21.56 -0.90
C SER A 129 -7.66 22.12 -2.33
N ASP A 130 -6.52 22.15 -3.04
CA ASP A 130 -6.37 22.78 -4.37
C ASP A 130 -6.74 21.86 -5.53
N ALA A 131 -6.80 20.55 -5.32
CA ALA A 131 -7.13 19.58 -6.36
C ALA A 131 -7.86 18.33 -5.83
N VAL A 132 -8.49 17.61 -6.77
CA VAL A 132 -9.09 16.30 -6.48
C VAL A 132 -8.00 15.29 -6.16
N SER A 133 -8.12 14.65 -5.01
CA SER A 133 -7.21 13.65 -4.45
C SER A 133 -7.55 12.22 -4.91
N PRO A 134 -6.69 11.22 -4.63
CA PRO A 134 -6.91 9.81 -4.97
C PRO A 134 -8.17 9.18 -4.36
N ASP A 135 -8.78 9.75 -3.34
CA ASP A 135 -10.05 9.31 -2.76
C ASP A 135 -11.29 9.98 -3.38
N GLY A 136 -11.08 10.86 -4.40
CA GLY A 136 -12.16 11.55 -5.10
C GLY A 136 -12.63 12.87 -4.45
N ASN A 137 -12.10 13.22 -3.29
CA ASN A 137 -12.40 14.49 -2.61
C ASN A 137 -11.45 15.60 -3.08
N SER A 138 -11.80 16.86 -2.84
CA SER A 138 -10.90 18.00 -3.13
C SER A 138 -10.04 18.31 -1.89
N THR A 139 -9.09 17.41 -1.57
CA THR A 139 -8.24 17.49 -0.37
C THR A 139 -6.74 17.41 -0.67
N ALA A 140 -6.34 17.42 -1.95
CA ALA A 140 -4.94 17.44 -2.30
C ALA A 140 -4.34 18.84 -2.10
N THR A 141 -3.17 18.89 -1.47
CA THR A 141 -2.43 20.13 -1.21
C THR A 141 -1.45 20.40 -2.34
N LYS A 142 -1.40 21.64 -2.83
CA LYS A 142 -0.38 22.09 -3.76
C LYS A 142 0.87 22.52 -2.98
N LEU A 143 2.01 21.93 -3.29
CA LEU A 143 3.32 22.28 -2.81
C LEU A 143 4.03 23.11 -3.88
N ILE A 144 4.40 24.36 -3.57
CA ILE A 144 4.87 25.37 -4.52
C ILE A 144 6.24 25.86 -4.08
N GLU A 145 7.21 25.89 -4.99
CA GLU A 145 8.51 26.55 -4.76
C GLU A 145 8.32 28.05 -4.49
N THR A 146 9.03 28.61 -3.52
CA THR A 146 9.10 30.07 -3.37
C THR A 146 10.12 30.64 -4.33
N SER A 147 9.73 31.71 -5.06
CA SER A 147 10.67 32.44 -5.88
C SER A 147 11.68 33.20 -5.01
N GLY A 148 12.90 33.31 -5.49
CA GLY A 148 13.95 34.05 -4.78
C GLY A 148 15.16 34.33 -5.66
N SER A 149 16.08 35.17 -5.18
CA SER A 149 17.35 35.48 -5.84
C SER A 149 18.52 34.63 -5.33
N SER A 150 18.32 33.88 -4.26
CA SER A 150 19.33 33.01 -3.64
C SER A 150 18.96 31.54 -3.79
N ALA A 151 19.96 30.69 -3.90
CA ALA A 151 19.76 29.25 -3.90
C ALA A 151 19.36 28.76 -2.51
N VAL A 152 18.18 28.15 -2.42
CA VAL A 152 17.66 27.53 -1.19
C VAL A 152 17.10 26.16 -1.49
N ALA A 153 17.02 25.30 -0.48
CA ALA A 153 16.29 24.04 -0.60
C ALA A 153 14.79 24.29 -0.48
N HIS A 154 14.00 23.66 -1.34
CA HIS A 154 12.54 23.77 -1.38
C HIS A 154 11.93 22.49 -0.80
N THR A 155 11.62 22.52 0.52
CA THR A 155 11.31 21.31 1.28
C THR A 155 10.07 21.40 2.15
N LEU A 156 9.42 20.25 2.33
CA LEU A 156 8.40 20.00 3.32
C LEU A 156 8.79 18.76 4.12
N GLN A 157 9.16 18.94 5.38
CA GLN A 157 9.68 17.88 6.24
C GLN A 157 8.59 17.38 7.20
N ALA A 158 8.43 16.06 7.28
CA ALA A 158 7.57 15.43 8.26
C ALA A 158 8.23 15.41 9.64
N ILE A 159 7.47 15.82 10.66
CA ILE A 159 7.81 15.63 12.06
C ILE A 159 7.18 14.30 12.51
N THR A 160 7.98 13.33 12.86
CA THR A 160 7.52 12.02 13.32
C THR A 160 8.13 11.69 14.68
N THR A 161 7.34 11.06 15.54
CA THR A 161 7.75 10.52 16.83
C THR A 161 8.27 9.09 16.74
N LEU A 162 8.28 8.51 15.53
CA LEU A 162 8.69 7.14 15.26
C LEU A 162 10.14 6.90 15.69
N ALA A 163 10.32 6.21 16.83
CA ALA A 163 11.63 5.74 17.25
C ALA A 163 12.12 4.63 16.31
N ALA A 164 13.27 4.84 15.68
CA ALA A 164 13.85 3.82 14.81
C ALA A 164 14.44 2.67 15.60
N THR A 165 14.47 1.49 14.98
CA THR A 165 15.28 0.36 15.40
C THR A 165 16.26 0.08 14.27
N ALA A 166 17.55 0.15 14.57
CA ALA A 166 18.59 -0.10 13.57
C ALA A 166 18.40 -1.46 12.90
N GLY A 167 18.58 -1.50 11.58
CA GLY A 167 18.45 -2.70 10.78
C GLY A 167 17.00 -3.11 10.42
N GLN A 168 15.97 -2.42 10.96
CA GLN A 168 14.58 -2.67 10.58
C GLN A 168 14.18 -1.77 9.41
N PRO A 169 13.35 -2.26 8.48
CA PRO A 169 12.89 -1.44 7.36
C PRO A 169 11.81 -0.44 7.80
N TYR A 170 11.89 0.76 7.24
CA TYR A 170 10.89 1.82 7.37
C TYR A 170 10.53 2.35 6.00
N THR A 171 9.24 2.45 5.73
CA THR A 171 8.73 2.93 4.45
C THR A 171 7.97 4.23 4.65
N PHE A 172 8.33 5.23 3.85
CA PHE A 172 7.53 6.44 3.67
C PHE A 172 6.91 6.42 2.28
N SER A 173 5.62 6.76 2.20
CA SER A 173 4.90 6.88 0.94
C SER A 173 4.01 8.10 0.91
N ILE A 174 3.77 8.61 -0.32
CA ILE A 174 2.88 9.74 -0.58
C ILE A 174 2.32 9.62 -2.00
N TRP A 175 1.09 10.07 -2.19
CA TRP A 175 0.57 10.30 -3.54
C TRP A 175 0.99 11.68 -4.02
N ALA A 176 1.53 11.73 -5.22
CA ALA A 176 1.99 12.96 -5.85
C ALA A 176 1.57 13.03 -7.32
N LYS A 177 1.34 14.25 -7.80
CA LYS A 177 0.98 14.53 -9.19
C LYS A 177 1.70 15.78 -9.66
N SER A 178 2.21 15.75 -10.90
CA SER A 178 2.81 16.92 -11.56
C SER A 178 1.77 18.01 -11.76
N ASN A 179 2.18 19.26 -11.56
CA ASN A 179 1.47 20.48 -11.98
C ASN A 179 2.37 21.27 -12.92
N THR A 180 2.94 22.36 -12.47
CA THR A 180 3.98 23.11 -13.21
C THR A 180 5.38 22.56 -12.93
N GLY A 181 5.60 21.91 -11.77
CA GLY A 181 6.78 21.12 -11.43
C GLY A 181 6.59 19.64 -11.77
N ASN A 182 7.69 18.97 -12.07
CA ASN A 182 7.64 17.59 -12.59
C ASN A 182 8.31 16.57 -11.69
N VAL A 183 9.22 16.97 -10.81
CA VAL A 183 10.03 16.03 -10.01
C VAL A 183 9.83 16.29 -8.53
N LEU A 184 9.44 15.25 -7.81
CA LEU A 184 9.40 15.21 -6.36
C LEU A 184 10.51 14.28 -5.87
N GLN A 185 11.31 14.73 -4.91
CA GLN A 185 12.25 13.90 -4.19
C GLN A 185 11.65 13.52 -2.82
N ILE A 186 11.77 12.26 -2.45
CA ILE A 186 11.59 11.81 -1.08
C ILE A 186 12.97 11.54 -0.52
N ALA A 187 13.31 12.20 0.60
CA ALA A 187 14.58 12.02 1.30
C ALA A 187 14.35 11.57 2.74
N ALA A 188 15.25 10.75 3.26
CA ALA A 188 15.29 10.32 4.65
C ALA A 188 16.63 10.72 5.28
N GLN A 189 16.56 11.32 6.47
CA GLN A 189 17.68 11.85 7.23
C GLN A 189 17.59 11.43 8.71
N GLY A 190 18.56 11.78 9.51
CA GLY A 190 18.56 11.59 10.97
C GLY A 190 18.96 10.17 11.39
N ALA A 191 18.13 9.19 11.14
CA ALA A 191 18.38 7.80 11.53
C ALA A 191 19.36 7.04 10.62
N VAL A 192 19.79 7.64 9.52
CA VAL A 192 20.66 7.04 8.49
C VAL A 192 22.02 7.71 8.49
N ALA A 193 23.09 6.97 8.17
CA ALA A 193 24.46 7.49 8.17
C ALA A 193 24.68 8.60 7.13
N THR A 194 23.99 8.49 5.99
CA THR A 194 23.98 9.51 4.94
C THR A 194 22.55 9.69 4.46
N THR A 195 22.18 10.89 4.00
CA THR A 195 20.86 11.15 3.45
C THR A 195 20.53 10.15 2.33
N GLN A 196 19.47 9.38 2.53
CA GLN A 196 18.93 8.47 1.52
C GLN A 196 17.81 9.18 0.77
N TYR A 197 17.78 9.09 -0.55
CA TYR A 197 16.80 9.81 -1.35
C TYR A 197 16.47 9.09 -2.65
N VAL A 198 15.31 9.43 -3.19
CA VAL A 198 14.83 9.01 -4.52
C VAL A 198 14.12 10.17 -5.19
N ASN A 199 14.46 10.42 -6.45
CA ASN A 199 13.76 11.38 -7.30
C ASN A 199 12.65 10.67 -8.09
N PHE A 200 11.46 11.26 -8.12
CA PHE A 200 10.30 10.74 -8.85
C PHE A 200 9.91 11.75 -9.93
N ASP A 201 10.09 11.39 -11.19
CA ASP A 201 9.62 12.17 -12.34
C ASP A 201 8.13 11.91 -12.57
N LEU A 202 7.31 12.76 -12.00
CA LEU A 202 5.85 12.65 -12.00
C LEU A 202 5.23 12.88 -13.39
N LYS A 203 5.94 13.55 -14.29
CA LYS A 203 5.48 13.78 -15.65
C LYS A 203 5.62 12.54 -16.52
N ASN A 204 6.75 11.83 -16.37
CA ASN A 204 7.09 10.69 -17.21
C ASN A 204 6.83 9.35 -16.53
N GLY A 205 6.38 9.33 -15.24
CA GLY A 205 6.14 8.12 -14.47
C GLY A 205 7.40 7.29 -14.26
N LYS A 206 8.53 7.94 -13.97
CA LYS A 206 9.84 7.27 -13.86
C LYS A 206 10.53 7.61 -12.54
N ILE A 207 11.21 6.61 -12.01
CA ILE A 207 12.16 6.81 -10.92
C ILE A 207 13.46 7.34 -11.52
N GLY A 208 13.90 8.51 -11.04
CA GLY A 208 15.16 9.13 -11.39
C GLY A 208 16.31 8.64 -10.52
N LYS A 209 17.29 9.53 -10.24
CA LYS A 209 18.44 9.21 -9.41
C LYS A 209 18.03 8.87 -7.98
N SER A 210 18.64 7.86 -7.41
CA SER A 210 18.50 7.45 -6.01
C SER A 210 19.85 7.24 -5.35
N SER A 211 19.89 7.33 -4.01
CA SER A 211 21.07 6.93 -3.27
C SER A 211 21.17 5.39 -3.21
N PRO A 212 22.39 4.82 -3.25
CA PRO A 212 22.59 3.37 -3.32
C PRO A 212 22.16 2.61 -2.05
N GLN A 213 21.95 3.31 -0.92
CA GLN A 213 21.56 2.71 0.35
C GLN A 213 20.06 2.55 0.53
N VAL A 214 19.25 3.08 -0.39
CA VAL A 214 17.80 2.86 -0.39
C VAL A 214 17.52 1.37 -0.61
N LEU A 215 16.75 0.77 0.28
CA LEU A 215 16.40 -0.66 0.16
C LEU A 215 15.44 -0.89 -1.00
N GLN A 216 14.43 -0.02 -1.12
CA GLN A 216 13.42 -0.10 -2.17
C GLN A 216 12.86 1.28 -2.49
N ALA A 217 12.53 1.50 -3.76
CA ALA A 217 11.72 2.62 -4.21
C ALA A 217 10.61 2.10 -5.12
N THR A 218 9.40 2.60 -4.96
CA THR A 218 8.29 2.28 -5.85
C THR A 218 7.60 3.54 -6.36
N MET A 219 7.08 3.46 -7.57
CA MET A 219 6.24 4.50 -8.18
C MET A 219 5.09 3.80 -8.89
N GLU A 220 3.93 3.81 -8.28
CA GLU A 220 2.74 3.15 -8.77
C GLU A 220 1.77 4.18 -9.35
N GLN A 221 1.32 3.97 -10.59
CA GLN A 221 0.38 4.87 -11.23
C GLN A 221 -1.02 4.68 -10.63
N PHE A 222 -1.64 5.81 -10.33
CA PHE A 222 -3.00 5.90 -9.82
C PHE A 222 -3.90 6.68 -10.76
N ILE A 223 -5.20 6.69 -10.45
CA ILE A 223 -6.21 7.48 -11.14
C ILE A 223 -5.87 8.97 -11.10
N ASN A 224 -6.42 9.73 -12.02
CA ASN A 224 -6.29 11.20 -12.11
C ASN A 224 -4.84 11.72 -12.24
N GLY A 225 -3.92 10.86 -12.73
CA GLY A 225 -2.52 11.22 -12.96
C GLY A 225 -1.66 11.28 -11.71
N TYR A 226 -2.14 10.75 -10.59
CA TYR A 226 -1.33 10.55 -9.39
C TYR A 226 -0.41 9.34 -9.53
N TYR A 227 0.68 9.39 -8.79
CA TYR A 227 1.54 8.26 -8.49
C TYR A 227 1.67 8.11 -6.99
N ARG A 228 1.58 6.89 -6.49
CA ARG A 228 2.04 6.57 -5.14
C ARG A 228 3.54 6.35 -5.20
N CYS A 229 4.29 7.28 -4.64
CA CYS A 229 5.74 7.24 -4.55
C CYS A 229 6.15 6.75 -3.18
N SER A 230 7.12 5.84 -3.10
CA SER A 230 7.62 5.36 -1.81
C SER A 230 9.13 5.15 -1.79
N ILE A 231 9.69 5.28 -0.59
CA ILE A 231 11.08 4.95 -0.26
C ILE A 231 11.09 4.05 0.98
N THR A 232 11.84 2.96 0.89
CA THR A 232 12.12 2.09 2.05
C THR A 232 13.58 2.21 2.42
N ILE A 233 13.82 2.49 3.69
CA ILE A 233 15.16 2.69 4.27
C ILE A 233 15.40 1.69 5.40
N SER A 234 16.68 1.47 5.74
CA SER A 234 17.09 0.79 6.96
C SER A 234 17.88 1.75 7.84
N PRO A 235 17.33 2.21 8.97
CA PRO A 235 18.05 3.04 9.92
C PRO A 235 19.31 2.37 10.43
N THR A 236 20.35 3.17 10.67
CA THR A 236 21.62 2.73 11.28
C THR A 236 21.74 3.09 12.77
N SER A 237 20.75 3.85 13.27
CA SER A 237 20.65 4.28 14.67
C SER A 237 19.21 4.29 15.15
N SER A 238 19.02 4.51 16.46
CA SER A 238 17.66 4.57 17.08
C SER A 238 17.04 5.98 17.06
N VAL A 239 17.64 6.93 16.37
CA VAL A 239 17.06 8.27 16.18
C VAL A 239 15.86 8.20 15.23
N SER A 240 14.85 9.02 15.44
CA SER A 240 13.69 9.08 14.56
C SER A 240 14.09 9.46 13.14
N PRO A 241 13.66 8.69 12.11
CA PRO A 241 13.88 9.08 10.73
C PRO A 241 13.11 10.36 10.41
N GLN A 242 13.75 11.27 9.73
CA GLN A 242 13.14 12.49 9.23
C GLN A 242 12.89 12.32 7.74
N PHE A 243 11.62 12.29 7.34
CA PHE A 243 11.25 12.21 5.93
C PHE A 243 10.99 13.60 5.39
N THR A 244 11.60 13.90 4.26
CA THR A 244 11.55 15.20 3.61
C THR A 244 11.07 15.04 2.17
N LEU A 245 10.04 15.78 1.80
CA LEU A 245 9.65 16.02 0.42
C LEU A 245 10.43 17.22 -0.09
N ALA A 246 11.15 17.09 -1.19
CA ALA A 246 11.89 18.18 -1.79
C ALA A 246 11.50 18.36 -3.26
N LEU A 247 11.35 19.61 -3.70
CA LEU A 247 11.29 19.95 -5.11
C LEU A 247 12.72 20.11 -5.64
N THR A 248 12.96 19.74 -6.89
CA THR A 248 14.31 19.67 -7.48
C THR A 248 14.47 20.60 -8.66
N GLY A 249 13.57 21.57 -8.88
CA GLY A 249 13.57 22.42 -10.09
C GLY A 249 13.33 21.63 -11.38
N GLY A 250 12.73 20.42 -11.29
CA GLY A 250 12.50 19.54 -12.44
C GLY A 250 13.68 18.62 -12.79
N ASP A 251 14.75 18.61 -12.01
CA ASP A 251 15.91 17.74 -12.24
C ASP A 251 15.74 16.37 -11.58
N SER A 252 15.48 15.33 -12.39
CA SER A 252 15.40 13.94 -11.93
C SER A 252 16.76 13.31 -11.62
N SER A 253 17.87 13.98 -11.95
CA SER A 253 19.24 13.59 -11.63
C SER A 253 19.80 14.29 -10.39
N ALA A 254 19.01 15.14 -9.72
CA ALA A 254 19.41 15.92 -8.56
C ALA A 254 19.98 15.05 -7.43
N THR A 255 20.92 15.61 -6.69
CA THR A 255 21.45 15.02 -5.45
C THR A 255 20.48 15.22 -4.28
N ALA A 256 20.84 14.74 -3.09
CA ALA A 256 20.01 14.87 -1.89
C ALA A 256 19.69 16.33 -1.58
N VAL A 257 18.40 16.64 -1.45
CA VAL A 257 17.85 17.94 -1.02
C VAL A 257 18.58 19.12 -1.68
N PRO A 258 18.48 19.29 -3.01
CA PRO A 258 19.26 20.27 -3.73
C PRO A 258 18.83 21.70 -3.36
N ALA A 259 19.80 22.60 -3.26
CA ALA A 259 19.55 24.03 -3.17
C ALA A 259 19.72 24.66 -4.55
N TYR A 260 18.73 25.43 -4.99
CA TYR A 260 18.73 26.14 -6.26
C TYR A 260 17.85 27.40 -6.19
N THR A 261 18.02 28.26 -7.19
CA THR A 261 17.21 29.46 -7.33
C THR A 261 15.99 29.17 -8.21
N ALA A 262 14.78 29.25 -7.62
CA ALA A 262 13.54 29.08 -8.36
C ALA A 262 13.12 30.38 -9.03
N SER A 263 13.64 30.65 -10.23
CA SER A 263 13.26 31.83 -11.03
C SER A 263 11.86 31.69 -11.66
N SER A 264 11.42 30.48 -11.88
CA SER A 264 10.07 30.11 -12.35
C SER A 264 9.54 29.01 -11.46
N PRO A 265 8.85 29.35 -10.35
CA PRO A 265 8.42 28.37 -9.34
C PRO A 265 7.58 27.24 -9.92
N GLY A 266 8.04 26.03 -9.71
CA GLY A 266 7.31 24.80 -10.00
C GLY A 266 6.38 24.40 -8.85
N SER A 267 5.44 23.53 -9.12
CA SER A 267 4.54 23.00 -8.09
C SER A 267 4.08 21.59 -8.42
N VAL A 268 3.79 20.82 -7.37
CA VAL A 268 3.19 19.49 -7.46
C VAL A 268 2.00 19.41 -6.50
N TRP A 269 1.04 18.53 -6.77
CA TRP A 269 0.02 18.16 -5.78
C TRP A 269 0.48 16.95 -5.00
N ILE A 270 0.24 17.00 -3.68
CA ILE A 270 0.55 15.92 -2.75
C ILE A 270 -0.68 15.54 -1.93
N TRP A 271 -0.77 14.26 -1.51
CA TRP A 271 -1.86 13.74 -0.69
C TRP A 271 -1.46 12.43 -0.02
N GLY A 272 -2.02 12.15 1.17
CA GLY A 272 -2.02 10.82 1.78
C GLY A 272 -0.63 10.33 2.18
N ALA A 273 0.14 11.12 2.91
CA ALA A 273 1.43 10.72 3.43
C ALA A 273 1.31 9.60 4.46
N GLN A 274 2.22 8.62 4.43
CA GLN A 274 2.24 7.50 5.36
C GLN A 274 3.67 7.08 5.68
N ALA A 275 3.98 6.97 6.98
CA ALA A 275 5.24 6.45 7.49
C ALA A 275 4.98 5.16 8.30
N GLU A 276 5.61 4.05 7.92
CA GLU A 276 5.35 2.72 8.46
C GLU A 276 6.66 2.01 8.82
N ARG A 277 6.63 1.17 9.87
CA ARG A 277 7.73 0.25 10.18
C ARG A 277 7.51 -1.07 9.45
N ARG A 278 7.90 -1.12 8.18
CA ARG A 278 7.80 -2.31 7.31
C ARG A 278 8.61 -2.13 6.02
N ASP A 279 8.70 -3.19 5.27
CA ASP A 279 9.48 -3.30 4.02
C ASP A 279 8.71 -2.92 2.75
N GLY A 280 7.67 -2.12 2.87
CA GLY A 280 6.85 -1.65 1.74
C GLY A 280 5.59 -0.95 2.23
N CYS A 281 4.83 -0.37 1.31
CA CYS A 281 3.59 0.32 1.65
C CYS A 281 2.47 -0.68 1.97
N SER A 282 1.66 -0.41 3.00
CA SER A 282 0.36 -1.05 3.18
C SER A 282 -0.77 -0.21 2.55
N SER A 283 -2.02 -0.67 2.66
CA SER A 283 -3.18 0.17 2.35
C SER A 283 -3.13 1.45 3.18
N TYR A 284 -3.69 2.52 2.63
CA TYR A 284 -3.63 3.83 3.25
C TYR A 284 -4.29 3.85 4.63
N ILE A 285 -3.63 4.46 5.60
CA ILE A 285 -4.13 4.66 6.97
C ILE A 285 -4.24 6.17 7.20
N PRO A 286 -5.45 6.74 7.08
CA PRO A 286 -5.65 8.17 7.28
C PRO A 286 -5.43 8.56 8.72
N THR A 287 -4.88 9.76 8.93
CA THR A 287 -4.62 10.32 10.26
C THR A 287 -5.02 11.79 10.31
N THR A 288 -5.58 12.21 11.46
CA THR A 288 -6.00 13.58 11.73
C THR A 288 -5.79 13.89 13.21
N GLY A 289 -4.68 14.56 13.54
CA GLY A 289 -4.33 14.99 14.90
C GLY A 289 -3.58 13.97 15.74
N ALA A 290 -3.54 12.70 15.32
CA ALA A 290 -2.80 11.63 16.01
C ALA A 290 -2.35 10.56 15.02
N GLU A 291 -1.37 9.74 15.41
CA GLU A 291 -0.98 8.54 14.69
C GLU A 291 -2.18 7.58 14.55
N GLY A 292 -2.23 6.86 13.43
CA GLY A 292 -3.30 5.92 13.13
C GLY A 292 -2.81 4.48 13.04
N SER A 293 -3.71 3.53 13.30
CA SER A 293 -3.42 2.10 13.15
C SER A 293 -4.53 1.38 12.37
N ARG A 294 -4.12 0.39 11.59
CA ARG A 294 -5.01 -0.59 11.00
C ARG A 294 -4.70 -1.96 11.58
N ALA A 295 -5.71 -2.58 12.21
CA ALA A 295 -5.62 -3.92 12.76
C ALA A 295 -5.32 -4.96 11.66
N ALA A 296 -4.71 -6.07 12.04
CA ALA A 296 -4.53 -7.20 11.14
C ALA A 296 -5.88 -7.74 10.66
N ALA A 297 -5.95 -8.04 9.37
CA ALA A 297 -7.09 -8.74 8.80
C ALA A 297 -6.91 -10.25 8.97
N ILE A 298 -7.98 -10.94 9.35
CA ILE A 298 -8.05 -12.40 9.47
C ILE A 298 -9.15 -12.88 8.54
N CYS A 299 -8.80 -13.79 7.65
CA CYS A 299 -9.74 -14.42 6.75
C CYS A 299 -9.76 -15.92 7.03
N THR A 300 -10.90 -16.45 7.48
CA THR A 300 -11.08 -17.85 7.82
C THR A 300 -12.29 -18.43 7.10
N THR A 301 -12.33 -19.73 6.99
CA THR A 301 -13.55 -20.45 6.60
C THR A 301 -14.46 -20.62 7.83
N PRO A 302 -15.77 -20.76 7.62
CA PRO A 302 -16.69 -21.06 8.73
C PRO A 302 -16.29 -22.39 9.42
N THR A 303 -16.47 -22.44 10.74
CA THR A 303 -16.09 -23.59 11.60
C THR A 303 -16.80 -24.90 11.28
N ASN A 304 -17.95 -24.84 10.60
CA ASN A 304 -18.76 -25.99 10.20
C ASN A 304 -18.52 -26.45 8.76
N ALA A 305 -17.50 -25.94 8.11
CA ALA A 305 -17.12 -26.36 6.77
C ALA A 305 -16.19 -27.57 6.84
N ASP A 306 -16.73 -28.76 6.63
CA ASP A 306 -15.98 -30.03 6.59
C ASP A 306 -15.28 -30.19 5.23
N PHE A 307 -14.25 -29.40 4.98
CA PHE A 307 -13.44 -29.56 3.77
C PHE A 307 -12.05 -30.15 4.05
N VAL A 308 -11.72 -30.42 5.30
CA VAL A 308 -10.50 -31.14 5.66
C VAL A 308 -10.86 -32.59 5.93
N ALA A 309 -10.70 -33.43 4.93
CA ALA A 309 -10.82 -34.88 5.15
C ALA A 309 -9.72 -35.35 6.11
N ALA A 310 -10.08 -36.29 7.01
CA ALA A 310 -9.14 -36.88 7.98
C ALA A 310 -7.91 -37.53 7.31
N THR A 311 -8.00 -37.87 6.02
CA THR A 311 -6.99 -38.56 5.22
C THR A 311 -6.14 -37.66 4.33
N GLY A 312 -6.38 -36.36 4.33
CA GLY A 312 -5.61 -35.39 3.54
C GLY A 312 -6.44 -34.61 2.52
N GLY A 313 -5.84 -33.57 1.96
CA GLY A 313 -6.47 -32.73 0.97
C GLY A 313 -5.45 -31.85 0.24
N THR A 314 -5.87 -31.18 -0.83
CA THR A 314 -5.06 -30.23 -1.57
C THR A 314 -5.67 -28.82 -1.41
N ILE A 315 -4.84 -27.85 -1.06
CA ILE A 315 -5.19 -26.45 -1.05
C ILE A 315 -4.49 -25.80 -2.24
N MET A 316 -5.26 -25.16 -3.10
CA MET A 316 -4.73 -24.31 -4.17
C MET A 316 -5.08 -22.85 -3.86
N LEU A 317 -4.06 -22.01 -3.75
CA LEU A 317 -4.20 -20.58 -3.48
C LEU A 317 -3.57 -19.82 -4.63
N THR A 318 -4.32 -18.91 -5.22
CA THR A 318 -3.80 -17.91 -6.16
C THR A 318 -3.77 -16.57 -5.44
N CYS A 319 -2.58 -15.97 -5.33
CA CYS A 319 -2.43 -14.65 -4.73
C CYS A 319 -1.71 -13.72 -5.69
N VAL A 320 -2.09 -12.44 -5.62
CA VAL A 320 -1.37 -11.33 -6.23
C VAL A 320 -0.57 -10.66 -5.12
N GLN A 321 0.73 -10.53 -5.33
CA GLN A 321 1.56 -9.76 -4.43
C GLN A 321 1.35 -8.28 -4.73
N PRO A 322 0.90 -7.46 -3.75
CA PRO A 322 0.55 -6.06 -4.00
C PRO A 322 1.74 -5.16 -4.36
N HIS A 323 2.97 -5.64 -4.13
CA HIS A 323 4.18 -4.88 -4.45
C HIS A 323 5.18 -5.78 -5.18
N SER A 324 5.73 -5.30 -6.29
CA SER A 324 6.92 -5.92 -6.89
C SER A 324 8.10 -5.68 -5.95
N ILE A 325 8.51 -6.70 -5.21
CA ILE A 325 9.75 -6.66 -4.44
C ILE A 325 10.89 -6.70 -5.46
N GLN A 326 11.33 -5.57 -5.91
CA GLN A 326 12.68 -5.44 -6.46
C GLN A 326 13.61 -5.24 -5.26
N SER A 327 14.11 -6.32 -4.71
CA SER A 327 15.19 -6.25 -3.72
C SER A 327 16.47 -5.81 -4.44
N VAL A 328 17.01 -4.68 -4.04
CA VAL A 328 18.34 -4.23 -4.46
C VAL A 328 19.46 -5.11 -3.86
N SER A 329 19.13 -5.94 -2.88
CA SER A 329 20.01 -6.95 -2.29
C SER A 329 19.22 -8.18 -1.88
N GLY A 330 19.22 -9.18 -2.67
CA GLY A 330 18.91 -10.61 -2.61
C GLY A 330 18.44 -11.33 -1.33
N VAL A 331 17.85 -10.68 -0.33
CA VAL A 331 17.65 -11.31 0.99
C VAL A 331 16.18 -11.40 1.45
N TYR A 332 15.22 -10.80 0.80
CA TYR A 332 13.81 -10.88 1.24
C TYR A 332 12.87 -11.39 0.16
N ASN A 333 12.88 -12.69 -0.05
CA ASN A 333 11.78 -13.41 -0.70
C ASN A 333 10.76 -13.88 0.37
N ALA A 334 10.09 -12.94 1.03
CA ALA A 334 8.99 -13.30 1.91
C ALA A 334 7.74 -13.53 1.06
N LEU A 335 7.26 -14.77 1.01
CA LEU A 335 5.94 -15.07 0.47
C LEU A 335 4.92 -14.35 1.37
N ALA A 336 4.30 -13.31 0.85
CA ALA A 336 3.39 -12.46 1.61
C ALA A 336 2.04 -13.13 1.96
N CYS A 337 1.84 -14.39 1.55
CA CYS A 337 0.60 -15.12 1.79
C CYS A 337 0.92 -16.53 2.29
N ALA A 338 0.44 -16.88 3.48
CA ALA A 338 0.51 -18.23 4.02
C ALA A 338 -0.90 -18.76 4.28
N ALA A 339 -1.16 -20.00 3.85
CA ALA A 339 -2.34 -20.73 4.25
C ALA A 339 -1.95 -21.62 5.45
N VAL A 340 -2.58 -21.41 6.59
CA VAL A 340 -2.37 -22.23 7.80
C VAL A 340 -3.62 -23.04 8.04
N ILE A 341 -3.45 -24.36 8.18
CA ILE A 341 -4.50 -25.23 8.68
C ILE A 341 -4.32 -25.29 10.19
N ASP A 342 -5.22 -24.64 10.91
CA ASP A 342 -5.28 -24.72 12.35
C ASP A 342 -6.22 -25.87 12.74
N ASN A 343 -5.69 -26.85 13.43
CA ASN A 343 -6.41 -28.03 13.92
C ASN A 343 -6.66 -27.92 15.43
N SER A 344 -6.97 -26.72 15.90
CA SER A 344 -7.32 -26.49 17.30
C SER A 344 -8.61 -27.23 17.70
N ALA A 345 -8.83 -27.41 19.00
CA ALA A 345 -9.98 -28.14 19.57
C ALA A 345 -11.37 -27.60 19.14
N ALA A 346 -11.43 -26.48 18.42
CA ALA A 346 -12.65 -25.87 17.90
C ALA A 346 -12.98 -26.27 16.45
N GLY A 347 -12.18 -27.16 15.82
CA GLY A 347 -12.34 -27.58 14.41
C GLY A 347 -11.17 -27.17 13.52
N ALA A 348 -11.08 -27.78 12.33
CA ALA A 348 -10.05 -27.44 11.36
C ALA A 348 -10.40 -26.17 10.60
N HIS A 349 -9.53 -25.19 10.63
CA HIS A 349 -9.69 -23.92 9.92
C HIS A 349 -8.58 -23.72 8.89
N LEU A 350 -8.93 -23.20 7.73
CA LEU A 350 -7.99 -22.60 6.80
C LEU A 350 -7.85 -21.12 7.15
N ARG A 351 -6.68 -20.71 7.57
CA ARG A 351 -6.37 -19.31 7.85
C ARG A 351 -5.43 -18.79 6.77
N LEU A 352 -5.85 -17.71 6.11
CA LEU A 352 -4.98 -16.91 5.26
C LEU A 352 -4.39 -15.80 6.14
N ALA A 353 -3.08 -15.77 6.25
CA ALA A 353 -2.38 -14.75 7.01
C ALA A 353 -1.24 -14.17 6.18
N TYR A 354 -1.10 -12.87 6.25
CA TYR A 354 0.08 -12.15 5.78
C TYR A 354 1.14 -12.17 6.89
N ARG A 355 2.38 -12.53 6.56
CA ARG A 355 3.54 -12.40 7.45
C ARG A 355 4.50 -11.37 6.91
#